data_c7007c9c779490bb07fcbc89689804dd
#
_entry.id   c7007c9c779490bb07fcbc89689804dd
#
_cell.length_a   1.000
_cell.length_b   1.000
_cell.length_c   1.000
_cell.angle_alpha   90.00
_cell.angle_beta   90.00
_cell.angle_gamma   90.00
#
_symmetry.space_group_name_H-M   'P 1'
#
loop_
_entity.id
_entity.type
_entity.pdbx_description
1 polymer ?
#
loop_
_entity_poly.entity_id
_entity_poly.type
_entity_poly.pdbx_seq_one_letter_code
_entity_poly.pdbx_strand_id
1 'polypeptide(L)'
;YERELKAFHGSSLDAAALFDLVLLGVGTDGHIASLFPGTPALVERRRWTAGVAKAALAPFVPRVSLTLPALDSTREMLFLVAGRDKRDILSRVFAGEELPAAQAHAAHGDTVWLIDRAAAPDTIDGSKLHVG
;
A
#
# COMPACT_ATOMS: atom_id res chain seq x y z
N TYR A 1 2.10 -15.81 11.94
CA TYR A 1 1.31 -14.63 11.60
C TYR A 1 0.23 -14.97 10.57
N GLU A 2 0.58 -15.46 9.35
CA GLU A 2 -0.41 -15.82 8.32
C GLU A 2 -1.41 -16.89 8.81
N ARG A 3 -0.93 -17.92 9.53
CA ARG A 3 -1.79 -18.96 10.09
C ARG A 3 -2.84 -18.40 11.05
N GLU A 4 -2.48 -17.40 11.84
CA GLU A 4 -3.39 -16.74 12.78
C GLU A 4 -4.42 -15.87 12.07
N LEU A 5 -4.00 -15.14 11.04
CA LEU A 5 -4.92 -14.39 10.19
C LEU A 5 -5.97 -15.32 9.54
N LYS A 6 -5.52 -16.44 9.00
CA LYS A 6 -6.40 -17.45 8.39
C LYS A 6 -7.32 -18.15 9.42
N ALA A 7 -6.83 -18.38 10.61
CA ALA A 7 -7.66 -18.96 11.70
C ALA A 7 -8.77 -17.99 12.13
N PHE A 8 -8.50 -16.69 12.11
CA PHE A 8 -9.47 -15.67 12.48
C PHE A 8 -10.49 -15.37 11.37
N HIS A 9 -10.02 -15.22 10.14
CA HIS A 9 -10.84 -14.77 9.01
C HIS A 9 -11.46 -15.89 8.17
N GLY A 10 -10.86 -17.07 8.17
CA GLY A 10 -11.10 -18.13 7.20
C GLY A 10 -10.00 -18.18 6.15
N SER A 11 -10.04 -19.19 5.28
CA SER A 11 -8.92 -19.50 4.38
C SER A 11 -8.91 -18.74 3.04
N SER A 12 -9.96 -17.96 2.74
CA SER A 12 -10.11 -17.25 1.46
C SER A 12 -10.27 -15.75 1.66
N LEU A 13 -9.65 -14.96 0.79
CA LEU A 13 -9.83 -13.50 0.71
C LEU A 13 -10.99 -13.10 -0.22
N ASP A 14 -11.54 -14.07 -0.97
CA ASP A 14 -12.57 -13.79 -1.98
C ASP A 14 -13.97 -13.69 -1.40
N ALA A 15 -14.22 -14.36 -0.29
CA ALA A 15 -15.56 -14.46 0.31
C ALA A 15 -15.96 -13.21 1.11
N ALA A 16 -14.99 -12.56 1.75
CA ALA A 16 -15.19 -11.35 2.54
C ALA A 16 -13.86 -10.58 2.67
N ALA A 17 -13.94 -9.29 2.89
CA ALA A 17 -12.77 -8.47 3.15
C ALA A 17 -12.07 -8.91 4.44
N LEU A 18 -10.73 -9.05 4.39
CA LEU A 18 -9.90 -9.35 5.56
C LEU A 18 -9.91 -8.20 6.57
N PHE A 19 -9.97 -6.97 6.07
CA PHE A 19 -9.97 -5.76 6.88
C PHE A 19 -11.17 -4.86 6.53
N ASP A 20 -11.68 -4.14 7.50
CA ASP A 20 -12.63 -3.05 7.25
C ASP A 20 -11.91 -1.82 6.70
N LEU A 21 -10.73 -1.52 7.22
CA LEU A 21 -9.90 -0.38 6.82
C LEU A 21 -8.43 -0.76 6.84
N VAL A 22 -7.71 -0.40 5.80
CA VAL A 22 -6.24 -0.45 5.72
C VAL A 22 -5.70 0.97 5.59
N LEU A 23 -4.82 1.36 6.52
CA LEU A 23 -4.12 2.63 6.48
C LEU A 23 -2.70 2.42 5.96
N LEU A 24 -2.28 3.17 4.95
CA LEU A 24 -0.97 3.06 4.33
C LEU A 24 -0.27 4.42 4.25
N GLY A 25 1.02 4.43 4.56
CA GLY A 25 1.93 5.48 4.14
C GLY A 25 2.65 5.08 2.85
N VAL A 26 3.36 6.01 2.25
CA VAL A 26 4.17 5.78 1.04
C VAL A 26 5.62 6.19 1.30
N GLY A 27 6.54 5.29 1.00
CA GLY A 27 7.97 5.59 1.03
C GLY A 27 8.41 6.49 -0.14
N THR A 28 9.56 7.11 -0.02
CA THR A 28 10.12 7.99 -1.08
C THR A 28 10.48 7.22 -2.36
N ASP A 29 10.55 5.89 -2.29
CA ASP A 29 10.73 4.97 -3.42
C ASP A 29 9.40 4.35 -3.91
N GLY A 30 8.27 4.74 -3.32
CA GLY A 30 6.94 4.23 -3.65
C GLY A 30 6.55 2.94 -2.94
N HIS A 31 7.36 2.45 -1.98
CA HIS A 31 6.98 1.29 -1.20
C HIS A 31 5.79 1.56 -0.28
N ILE A 32 5.01 0.53 -0.01
CA ILE A 32 3.96 0.47 1.00
C ILE A 32 4.20 -0.73 1.90
N ALA A 33 3.78 -0.67 3.17
CA ALA A 33 4.12 -1.70 4.15
C ALA A 33 5.63 -2.01 4.11
N SER A 34 6.04 -3.26 3.81
CA SER A 34 7.43 -3.57 3.46
C SER A 34 7.54 -4.21 2.06
N LEU A 35 6.67 -3.79 1.15
CA LEU A 35 6.66 -4.19 -0.26
C LEU A 35 7.45 -3.15 -1.06
N PHE A 36 8.73 -3.44 -1.28
CA PHE A 36 9.65 -2.55 -2.01
C PHE A 36 9.62 -2.85 -3.52
N PRO A 37 9.87 -1.83 -4.37
CA PRO A 37 9.97 -2.03 -5.81
C PRO A 37 10.99 -3.13 -6.17
N GLY A 38 10.62 -4.01 -7.10
CA GLY A 38 11.50 -5.06 -7.61
C GLY A 38 11.80 -6.22 -6.65
N THR A 39 11.10 -6.33 -5.53
CA THR A 39 11.34 -7.41 -4.55
C THR A 39 10.38 -8.59 -4.74
N PRO A 40 10.79 -9.82 -4.36
CA PRO A 40 9.91 -10.99 -4.42
C PRO A 40 8.62 -10.84 -3.60
N ALA A 41 8.67 -10.12 -2.48
CA ALA A 41 7.50 -9.87 -1.64
C ALA A 41 6.41 -9.08 -2.37
N LEU A 42 6.79 -8.15 -3.27
CA LEU A 42 5.85 -7.35 -4.06
C LEU A 42 5.07 -8.20 -5.07
N VAL A 43 5.69 -9.23 -5.63
CA VAL A 43 5.07 -10.09 -6.64
C VAL A 43 4.41 -11.35 -6.07
N GLU A 44 4.44 -11.53 -4.74
CA GLU A 44 3.75 -12.63 -4.07
C GLU A 44 2.22 -12.47 -4.21
N ARG A 45 1.54 -13.49 -4.71
CA ARG A 45 0.09 -13.48 -4.97
C ARG A 45 -0.69 -14.59 -4.27
N ARG A 46 0.01 -15.55 -3.66
CA ARG A 46 -0.61 -16.75 -3.08
C ARG A 46 -0.66 -16.70 -1.55
N ARG A 47 0.34 -16.08 -0.94
CA ARG A 47 0.46 -15.94 0.51
C ARG A 47 -0.06 -14.58 0.97
N TRP A 48 -0.55 -14.54 2.20
CA TRP A 48 -1.03 -13.31 2.83
C TRP A 48 0.09 -12.50 3.48
N THR A 49 1.18 -13.20 3.80
CA THR A 49 2.38 -12.59 4.37
C THR A 49 3.63 -13.01 3.61
N ALA A 50 4.61 -12.13 3.59
CA ALA A 50 5.92 -12.40 2.99
C ALA A 50 7.04 -11.95 3.92
N GLY A 51 8.10 -12.74 3.97
CA GLY A 51 9.35 -12.35 4.61
C GLY A 51 10.14 -11.41 3.70
N VAL A 52 10.65 -10.33 4.27
CA VAL A 52 11.55 -9.39 3.61
C VAL A 52 12.89 -9.47 4.32
N ALA A 53 13.83 -10.19 3.72
CA ALA A 53 15.12 -10.49 4.35
C ALA A 53 15.94 -9.24 4.65
N LYS A 54 15.83 -8.22 3.79
CA LYS A 54 16.50 -6.91 3.97
C LYS A 54 15.61 -5.83 3.36
N ALA A 55 15.27 -4.83 4.15
CA ALA A 55 14.57 -3.67 3.64
C ALA A 55 15.46 -2.85 2.69
N ALA A 56 14.89 -2.30 1.63
CA ALA A 56 15.63 -1.47 0.67
C ALA A 56 15.99 -0.07 1.22
N LEU A 57 15.24 0.39 2.23
CA LEU A 57 15.49 1.64 2.95
C LEU A 57 15.73 1.37 4.43
N ALA A 58 16.42 2.30 5.08
CA ALA A 58 16.69 2.22 6.52
C ALA A 58 15.40 2.18 7.36
N PRO A 59 15.37 1.42 8.47
CA PRO A 59 16.43 0.52 8.93
C PRO A 59 16.49 -0.76 8.09
N PHE A 60 17.71 -1.17 7.70
CA PHE A 60 17.97 -2.33 6.84
C PHE A 60 17.87 -3.66 7.62
N VAL A 61 16.74 -3.87 8.24
CA VAL A 61 16.44 -5.07 9.06
C VAL A 61 15.48 -6.01 8.36
N PRO A 62 15.51 -7.31 8.69
CA PRO A 62 14.50 -8.25 8.22
C PRO A 62 13.10 -7.85 8.72
N ARG A 63 12.09 -8.06 7.90
CA ARG A 63 10.69 -7.73 8.21
C ARG A 63 9.75 -8.84 7.76
N VAL A 64 8.55 -8.83 8.30
CA VAL A 64 7.40 -9.56 7.76
C VAL A 64 6.38 -8.53 7.32
N SER A 65 5.89 -8.67 6.10
CA SER A 65 4.89 -7.77 5.52
C SER A 65 3.63 -8.52 5.14
N LEU A 66 2.49 -7.85 5.19
CA LEU A 66 1.33 -8.27 4.40
C LEU A 66 1.66 -8.12 2.91
N THR A 67 1.13 -9.02 2.09
CA THR A 67 1.26 -8.98 0.63
C THR A 67 0.17 -8.09 0.01
N LEU A 68 0.29 -7.76 -1.27
CA LEU A 68 -0.76 -7.01 -1.98
C LEU A 68 -2.12 -7.70 -1.88
N PRO A 69 -2.29 -9.01 -2.15
CA PRO A 69 -3.60 -9.65 -1.99
C PRO A 69 -4.21 -9.50 -0.61
N ALA A 70 -3.39 -9.55 0.45
CA ALA A 70 -3.89 -9.36 1.81
C ALA A 70 -4.25 -7.91 2.12
N LEU A 71 -3.45 -6.95 1.67
CA LEU A 71 -3.73 -5.52 1.83
C LEU A 71 -4.96 -5.11 1.03
N ASP A 72 -5.08 -5.59 -0.21
CA ASP A 72 -6.20 -5.28 -1.09
C ASP A 72 -7.52 -5.89 -0.60
N SER A 73 -7.47 -6.95 0.22
CA SER A 73 -8.66 -7.55 0.83
C SER A 73 -9.22 -6.67 1.95
N THR A 74 -9.64 -5.47 1.60
CA THR A 74 -10.21 -4.47 2.50
C THR A 74 -11.42 -3.79 1.87
N ARG A 75 -12.30 -3.27 2.74
CA ARG A 75 -13.45 -2.45 2.33
C ARG A 75 -13.06 -1.03 2.02
N GLU A 76 -12.11 -0.50 2.79
CA GLU A 76 -11.58 0.84 2.57
C GLU A 76 -10.05 0.80 2.66
N MET A 77 -9.40 1.49 1.73
CA MET A 77 -7.96 1.70 1.77
C MET A 77 -7.70 3.20 1.80
N LEU A 78 -6.96 3.65 2.80
CA LEU A 78 -6.66 5.06 3.00
C LEU A 78 -5.14 5.27 2.99
N PHE A 79 -4.67 5.99 1.99
CA PHE A 79 -3.30 6.48 1.95
C PHE A 79 -3.18 7.81 2.69
N LEU A 80 -2.27 7.88 3.66
CA LEU A 80 -1.94 9.10 4.41
C LEU A 80 -0.54 9.54 4.01
N VAL A 81 -0.43 10.62 3.25
CA VAL A 81 0.86 11.08 2.72
C VAL A 81 1.03 12.57 2.98
N ALA A 82 2.08 12.92 3.68
CA ALA A 82 2.41 14.30 4.02
C ALA A 82 3.90 14.59 3.80
N GLY A 83 4.17 15.84 3.49
CA GLY A 83 5.53 16.35 3.36
C GLY A 83 6.03 16.49 1.92
N ARG A 84 6.83 17.52 1.71
CA ARG A 84 7.34 17.90 0.38
C ARG A 84 8.21 16.83 -0.27
N ASP A 85 8.89 16.01 0.53
CA ASP A 85 9.71 14.89 0.07
C ASP A 85 8.91 13.77 -0.62
N LYS A 86 7.58 13.79 -0.49
CA LYS A 86 6.68 12.83 -1.15
C LYS A 86 6.16 13.28 -2.51
N ARG A 87 6.33 14.57 -2.86
CA ARG A 87 5.76 15.13 -4.08
C ARG A 87 6.21 14.40 -5.35
N ASP A 88 7.51 14.14 -5.48
CA ASP A 88 8.07 13.50 -6.68
C ASP A 88 7.57 12.06 -6.83
N ILE A 89 7.57 11.30 -5.73
CA ILE A 89 7.10 9.92 -5.78
C ILE A 89 5.60 9.83 -6.05
N LEU A 90 4.80 10.75 -5.51
CA LEU A 90 3.36 10.80 -5.79
C LEU A 90 3.10 11.18 -7.26
N SER A 91 3.91 12.06 -7.84
CA SER A 91 3.82 12.38 -9.27
C SER A 91 3.99 11.12 -10.14
N ARG A 92 4.93 10.26 -9.78
CA ARG A 92 5.20 8.98 -10.47
C ARG A 92 4.08 7.97 -10.26
N VAL A 93 3.57 7.86 -9.02
CA VAL A 93 2.43 6.99 -8.69
C VAL A 93 1.21 7.37 -9.53
N PHE A 94 0.86 8.66 -9.57
CA PHE A 94 -0.33 9.12 -10.32
C PHE A 94 -0.12 9.19 -11.83
N ALA A 95 1.14 9.16 -12.30
CA ALA A 95 1.45 8.96 -13.71
C ALA A 95 1.32 7.50 -14.17
N GLY A 96 1.02 6.58 -13.25
CA GLY A 96 0.80 5.16 -13.56
C GLY A 96 2.09 4.33 -13.64
N GLU A 97 3.18 4.81 -13.04
CA GLU A 97 4.38 4.00 -12.91
C GLU A 97 4.11 2.77 -12.03
N GLU A 98 4.66 1.61 -12.38
CA GLU A 98 4.46 0.34 -11.67
C GLU A 98 5.16 0.31 -10.30
N LEU A 99 4.72 1.21 -9.42
CA LEU A 99 5.19 1.29 -8.04
C LEU A 99 4.26 0.53 -7.10
N PRO A 100 4.74 0.01 -5.96
CA PRO A 100 3.90 -0.69 -5.00
C PRO A 100 2.65 0.11 -4.59
N ALA A 101 2.80 1.40 -4.31
CA ALA A 101 1.69 2.28 -3.97
C ALA A 101 0.66 2.47 -5.09
N ALA A 102 1.07 2.35 -6.36
CA ALA A 102 0.18 2.43 -7.52
C ALA A 102 -0.59 1.12 -7.77
N GLN A 103 -0.10 0.00 -7.24
CA GLN A 103 -0.70 -1.32 -7.42
C GLN A 103 -1.77 -1.63 -6.37
N ALA A 104 -1.66 -1.05 -5.17
CA ALA A 104 -2.56 -1.34 -4.06
C ALA A 104 -3.92 -0.63 -4.21
N HIS A 105 -5.00 -1.36 -3.95
CA HIS A 105 -6.37 -0.83 -4.00
C HIS A 105 -7.31 -1.65 -3.13
N ALA A 106 -8.40 -1.06 -2.65
CA ALA A 106 -9.44 -1.79 -1.94
C ALA A 106 -10.24 -2.66 -2.91
N ALA A 107 -10.14 -3.98 -2.77
CA ALA A 107 -10.86 -4.93 -3.63
C ALA A 107 -12.38 -4.98 -3.33
N HIS A 108 -12.79 -4.54 -2.14
CA HIS A 108 -14.17 -4.61 -1.68
C HIS A 108 -14.82 -3.24 -1.46
N GLY A 109 -14.21 -2.15 -1.96
CA GLY A 109 -14.75 -0.81 -1.80
C GLY A 109 -13.82 0.29 -2.32
N ASP A 110 -13.61 1.33 -1.54
CA ASP A 110 -12.98 2.56 -2.01
C ASP A 110 -11.51 2.70 -1.59
N THR A 111 -10.72 3.27 -2.48
CA THR A 111 -9.34 3.69 -2.20
C THR A 111 -9.26 5.21 -2.20
N VAL A 112 -8.86 5.76 -1.06
CA VAL A 112 -8.81 7.20 -0.81
C VAL A 112 -7.38 7.64 -0.52
N TRP A 113 -6.98 8.77 -1.07
CA TRP A 113 -5.70 9.40 -0.82
C TRP A 113 -5.89 10.71 -0.05
N LEU A 114 -5.43 10.75 1.19
CA LEU A 114 -5.31 11.98 1.97
C LEU A 114 -3.87 12.49 1.86
N ILE A 115 -3.71 13.60 1.16
CA ILE A 115 -2.41 14.17 0.80
C ILE A 115 -2.39 15.61 1.27
N ASP A 116 -1.36 16.00 2.02
CA ASP A 116 -1.20 17.40 2.37
C ASP A 116 -0.76 18.23 1.15
N ARG A 117 -0.94 19.54 1.22
CA ARG A 117 -0.61 20.46 0.13
C ARG A 117 0.87 20.40 -0.27
N ALA A 118 1.76 20.10 0.67
CA ALA A 118 3.19 20.02 0.41
C ALA A 118 3.57 18.78 -0.41
N ALA A 119 2.89 17.66 -0.18
CA ALA A 119 3.08 16.40 -0.89
C ALA A 119 2.32 16.35 -2.23
N ALA A 120 1.27 17.15 -2.40
CA ALA A 120 0.41 17.11 -3.59
C ALA A 120 1.19 17.46 -4.86
N PRO A 121 1.19 16.58 -5.89
CA PRO A 121 1.76 16.90 -7.20
C PRO A 121 0.98 17.98 -7.92
N ASP A 122 1.67 18.77 -8.73
CA ASP A 122 1.05 19.86 -9.50
C ASP A 122 0.09 19.36 -10.60
N THR A 123 0.22 18.08 -10.96
CA THR A 123 -0.57 17.43 -12.03
C THR A 123 -1.89 16.83 -11.57
N ILE A 124 -2.17 16.83 -10.27
CA ILE A 124 -3.44 16.30 -9.77
C ILE A 124 -4.50 17.39 -9.90
N ASP A 125 -5.44 17.17 -10.83
CA ASP A 125 -6.66 17.97 -10.91
C ASP A 125 -7.42 17.83 -9.57
N GLY A 126 -7.65 18.96 -8.93
CA GLY A 126 -8.31 19.05 -7.62
C GLY A 126 -9.73 18.45 -7.55
N SER A 127 -10.28 17.99 -8.69
CA SER A 127 -11.62 17.35 -8.74
C SER A 127 -11.67 15.94 -8.15
N LYS A 128 -10.51 15.31 -7.88
CA LYS A 128 -10.40 13.96 -7.28
C LYS A 128 -9.74 13.95 -5.90
N LEU A 129 -9.43 15.11 -5.36
CA LEU A 129 -8.80 15.25 -4.06
C LEU A 129 -9.80 15.81 -3.06
N HIS A 130 -10.11 15.06 -2.01
CA HIS A 130 -10.63 15.65 -0.78
C HIS A 130 -9.43 16.23 -0.02
N VAL A 131 -9.23 17.54 -0.17
CA VAL A 131 -8.24 18.29 0.62
C VAL A 131 -8.92 18.70 1.92
N GLY A 132 -8.54 18.07 3.00
CA GLY A 132 -8.87 18.52 4.34
C GLY A 132 -7.87 19.56 4.84
#